data_d261d0a3342d74477c5ae4855cc88826
#
_entry.id   d261d0a3342d74477c5ae4855cc88826
#
_cell.length_a   1.000
_cell.length_b   1.000
_cell.length_c   1.000
_cell.angle_alpha   90.00
_cell.angle_beta   90.00
_cell.angle_gamma   90.00
#
_symmetry.space_group_name_H-M   'P 1'
#
loop_
_entity.id
_entity.type
_entity.pdbx_description
1 polymer ?
#
loop_
_entity_poly.entity_id
_entity_poly.type
_entity_poly.pdbx_seq_one_letter_code
_entity_poly.pdbx_strand_id
1 'polypeptide(L)'
;FLAAVLSCSNGQKTSDTTPGEVSLKTDSNFLSMKINGQLWEADHDIVGAFHPKGYDQLIIIGGSSGKKDKSEKSFTVNIYKTNGPGKYNFVKGNPTLSVAQMGNWSEEEYLCGSMMGFDVSFDVTKASKNPTIVEATFSGKLTCPSGKELLITEGKFYYEE
;
A
#
# COMPACT_ATOMS: atom_id res chain seq x y z
N PHE A 1 62.24 -32.27 34.41
CA PHE A 1 60.77 -32.41 34.49
C PHE A 1 60.12 -31.41 33.52
N LEU A 2 59.57 -31.95 32.42
CA LEU A 2 58.86 -31.23 31.40
C LEU A 2 57.41 -31.08 31.86
N ALA A 3 56.87 -29.88 31.81
CA ALA A 3 55.38 -29.65 31.82
C ALA A 3 54.99 -28.89 30.57
N ALA A 4 54.28 -29.57 29.68
CA ALA A 4 53.65 -28.99 28.49
C ALA A 4 52.31 -28.37 28.86
N VAL A 5 52.12 -27.09 28.50
CA VAL A 5 50.87 -26.40 28.64
C VAL A 5 50.21 -26.31 27.23
N LEU A 6 49.15 -27.05 27.02
CA LEU A 6 48.30 -26.93 25.82
C LEU A 6 47.46 -25.67 25.97
N SER A 7 47.65 -24.71 25.06
CA SER A 7 46.80 -23.55 24.88
C SER A 7 45.75 -23.89 23.82
N CYS A 8 44.49 -24.02 24.24
CA CYS A 8 43.35 -24.09 23.32
C CYS A 8 42.99 -22.69 22.87
N SER A 9 43.24 -22.41 21.60
CA SER A 9 42.76 -21.20 20.92
C SER A 9 41.30 -21.39 20.52
N ASN A 10 40.37 -20.71 21.21
CA ASN A 10 39.01 -20.61 20.77
C ASN A 10 38.91 -19.55 19.66
N GLY A 11 38.77 -20.02 18.43
CA GLY A 11 38.43 -19.19 17.29
C GLY A 11 36.98 -18.70 17.38
N GLN A 12 36.81 -17.43 17.74
CA GLN A 12 35.55 -16.75 17.70
C GLN A 12 35.22 -16.40 16.24
N LYS A 13 34.31 -17.15 15.63
CA LYS A 13 33.70 -16.79 14.35
C LYS A 13 32.82 -15.58 14.59
N THR A 14 33.22 -14.41 14.14
CA THR A 14 32.37 -13.26 13.94
C THR A 14 31.45 -13.58 12.74
N SER A 15 30.20 -13.86 13.02
CA SER A 15 29.15 -13.90 12.00
C SER A 15 28.77 -12.46 11.65
N ASP A 16 29.21 -12.00 10.48
CA ASP A 16 28.65 -10.84 9.81
C ASP A 16 27.17 -11.13 9.51
N THR A 17 26.31 -10.61 10.34
CA THR A 17 24.86 -10.61 10.08
C THR A 17 24.56 -9.38 9.22
N THR A 18 24.55 -9.56 7.92
CA THR A 18 23.88 -8.64 6.99
C THR A 18 22.44 -8.47 7.49
N PRO A 19 21.89 -7.25 7.60
CA PRO A 19 20.48 -7.06 7.92
C PRO A 19 19.67 -7.70 6.78
N GLY A 20 19.13 -8.89 7.03
CA GLY A 20 18.23 -9.56 6.13
C GLY A 20 17.00 -8.70 5.95
N GLU A 21 16.66 -8.41 4.70
CA GLU A 21 15.35 -7.98 4.28
C GLU A 21 14.34 -8.92 4.94
N VAL A 22 13.60 -8.39 5.92
CA VAL A 22 12.47 -9.10 6.51
C VAL A 22 11.38 -9.08 5.47
N SER A 23 11.38 -10.09 4.60
CA SER A 23 10.21 -10.42 3.80
C SER A 23 9.09 -10.79 4.78
N LEU A 24 8.24 -9.84 5.08
CA LEU A 24 6.98 -10.10 5.76
C LEU A 24 6.12 -10.93 4.78
N LYS A 25 6.22 -12.25 4.88
CA LYS A 25 5.13 -13.12 4.41
C LYS A 25 3.95 -12.85 5.33
N THR A 26 3.14 -11.89 4.95
CA THR A 26 1.81 -11.72 5.52
C THR A 26 0.90 -12.72 4.81
N ASP A 27 0.49 -13.78 5.53
CA ASP A 27 -0.46 -14.77 5.04
C ASP A 27 -1.91 -14.20 4.96
N SER A 28 -2.06 -12.90 4.92
CA SER A 28 -3.37 -12.23 4.88
C SER A 28 -3.34 -10.95 4.05
N ASN A 29 -4.43 -10.70 3.34
CA ASN A 29 -4.68 -9.46 2.63
C ASN A 29 -4.69 -8.27 3.60
N PHE A 30 -4.06 -7.16 3.24
CA PHE A 30 -4.03 -5.97 4.07
C PHE A 30 -3.99 -4.68 3.25
N LEU A 31 -4.50 -3.62 3.84
CA LEU A 31 -4.39 -2.24 3.37
C LEU A 31 -4.15 -1.36 4.58
N SER A 32 -3.03 -0.67 4.63
CA SER A 32 -2.69 0.23 5.73
C SER A 32 -1.98 1.49 5.23
N MET A 33 -2.12 2.58 5.98
CA MET A 33 -1.44 3.85 5.72
C MET A 33 -1.46 4.73 6.96
N LYS A 34 -0.65 5.78 6.96
CA LYS A 34 -0.83 6.90 7.89
C LYS A 34 -1.58 8.03 7.19
N ILE A 35 -2.62 8.54 7.81
CA ILE A 35 -3.38 9.71 7.37
C ILE A 35 -3.14 10.83 8.37
N ASN A 36 -2.50 11.92 7.94
CA ASN A 36 -2.07 13.01 8.83
C ASN A 36 -1.26 12.50 10.04
N GLY A 37 -0.41 11.48 9.82
CA GLY A 37 0.43 10.86 10.83
C GLY A 37 -0.26 9.80 11.70
N GLN A 38 -1.57 9.63 11.62
CA GLN A 38 -2.33 8.61 12.36
C GLN A 38 -2.48 7.34 11.52
N LEU A 39 -2.22 6.19 12.13
CA LEU A 39 -2.40 4.89 11.48
C LEU A 39 -3.87 4.67 11.13
N TRP A 40 -4.15 4.27 9.91
CA TRP A 40 -5.42 3.76 9.42
C TRP A 40 -5.19 2.40 8.76
N GLU A 41 -6.00 1.42 9.11
CA GLU A 41 -5.95 0.07 8.57
C GLU A 41 -7.35 -0.38 8.18
N ALA A 42 -7.47 -1.02 7.02
CA ALA A 42 -8.69 -1.71 6.66
C ALA A 42 -8.84 -2.97 7.52
N ASP A 43 -10.00 -3.16 8.11
CA ASP A 43 -10.33 -4.34 8.91
C ASP A 43 -11.33 -5.28 8.19
N HIS A 44 -11.88 -4.84 7.05
CA HIS A 44 -12.76 -5.64 6.21
C HIS A 44 -12.84 -5.12 4.77
N ASP A 45 -13.52 -5.89 3.91
CA ASP A 45 -13.76 -5.59 2.49
C ASP A 45 -12.48 -5.24 1.72
N ILE A 46 -11.35 -5.89 2.08
CA ILE A 46 -10.09 -5.72 1.37
C ILE A 46 -10.20 -6.42 0.02
N VAL A 47 -9.99 -5.67 -1.06
CA VAL A 47 -10.11 -6.15 -2.44
C VAL A 47 -8.96 -5.64 -3.30
N GLY A 48 -8.42 -6.54 -4.11
CA GLY A 48 -7.46 -6.24 -5.16
C GLY A 48 -7.85 -6.89 -6.47
N ALA A 49 -7.62 -6.22 -7.60
CA ALA A 49 -7.80 -6.83 -8.90
C ALA A 49 -6.83 -6.24 -9.92
N PHE A 50 -6.44 -7.07 -10.90
CA PHE A 50 -5.69 -6.64 -12.07
C PHE A 50 -6.37 -7.13 -13.34
N HIS A 51 -6.72 -6.20 -14.21
CA HIS A 51 -7.27 -6.44 -15.53
C HIS A 51 -6.22 -6.06 -16.60
N PRO A 52 -5.55 -7.04 -17.24
CA PRO A 52 -4.49 -6.78 -18.21
C PRO A 52 -5.03 -6.27 -19.56
N LYS A 53 -4.13 -6.07 -20.52
CA LYS A 53 -4.47 -5.75 -21.91
C LYS A 53 -5.43 -6.80 -22.51
N GLY A 54 -6.46 -6.33 -23.19
CA GLY A 54 -7.58 -7.16 -23.66
C GLY A 54 -8.78 -7.17 -22.73
N TYR A 55 -8.63 -6.55 -21.58
CA TYR A 55 -9.65 -6.17 -20.59
C TYR A 55 -9.60 -4.67 -20.40
N ASP A 56 -10.02 -4.18 -19.23
CA ASP A 56 -10.10 -2.74 -18.95
C ASP A 56 -8.75 -2.06 -18.70
N GLN A 57 -7.66 -2.84 -18.62
CA GLN A 57 -6.33 -2.34 -18.23
C GLN A 57 -6.40 -1.54 -16.91
N LEU A 58 -6.86 -2.18 -15.87
CA LEU A 58 -7.21 -1.58 -14.60
C LEU A 58 -6.56 -2.33 -13.44
N ILE A 59 -6.02 -1.60 -12.47
CA ILE A 59 -5.73 -2.11 -11.13
C ILE A 59 -6.74 -1.48 -10.17
N ILE A 60 -7.35 -2.32 -9.34
CA ILE A 60 -8.25 -1.94 -8.25
C ILE A 60 -7.56 -2.25 -6.94
N ILE A 61 -7.63 -1.31 -6.00
CA ILE A 61 -7.23 -1.46 -4.61
C ILE A 61 -8.36 -0.91 -3.75
N GLY A 62 -8.76 -1.63 -2.73
CA GLY A 62 -9.81 -1.17 -1.83
C GLY A 62 -9.78 -1.83 -0.47
N GLY A 63 -10.41 -1.17 0.49
CA GLY A 63 -10.64 -1.69 1.83
C GLY A 63 -11.41 -0.71 2.69
N SER A 64 -12.08 -1.24 3.69
CA SER A 64 -12.93 -0.49 4.61
C SER A 64 -12.52 -0.70 6.06
N SER A 65 -12.85 0.23 6.93
CA SER A 65 -12.63 0.12 8.36
C SER A 65 -13.77 0.71 9.18
N GLY A 66 -13.97 0.12 10.37
CA GLY A 66 -14.99 0.54 11.31
C GLY A 66 -16.27 -0.27 11.18
N LYS A 67 -17.37 0.25 11.67
CA LYS A 67 -18.66 -0.45 11.62
C LYS A 67 -19.24 -0.38 10.20
N LYS A 68 -19.84 -1.49 9.75
CA LYS A 68 -20.57 -1.55 8.47
C LYS A 68 -21.89 -0.78 8.54
N ASP A 69 -21.79 0.53 8.67
CA ASP A 69 -22.90 1.49 8.67
C ASP A 69 -22.45 2.79 7.96
N LYS A 70 -23.26 3.83 8.05
CA LYS A 70 -22.97 5.12 7.42
C LYS A 70 -21.68 5.80 7.90
N SER A 71 -21.04 5.32 8.97
CA SER A 71 -19.77 5.83 9.50
C SER A 71 -18.55 5.04 9.03
N GLU A 72 -18.76 3.98 8.25
CA GLU A 72 -17.69 3.17 7.67
C GLU A 72 -16.76 4.03 6.80
N LYS A 73 -15.47 3.96 7.08
CA LYS A 73 -14.45 4.63 6.28
C LYS A 73 -13.93 3.68 5.22
N SER A 74 -13.86 4.14 3.97
CA SER A 74 -13.36 3.33 2.87
C SER A 74 -12.25 4.04 2.11
N PHE A 75 -11.23 3.29 1.71
CA PHE A 75 -10.23 3.78 0.77
C PHE A 75 -10.29 2.96 -0.50
N THR A 76 -10.36 3.63 -1.65
CA THR A 76 -10.43 3.00 -2.97
C THR A 76 -9.49 3.65 -3.95
N VAL A 77 -8.92 2.85 -4.83
CA VAL A 77 -8.02 3.28 -5.91
C VAL A 77 -8.40 2.57 -7.20
N ASN A 78 -8.44 3.33 -8.28
CA ASN A 78 -8.55 2.80 -9.64
C ASN A 78 -7.41 3.37 -10.47
N ILE A 79 -6.51 2.51 -10.94
CA ILE A 79 -5.40 2.86 -11.83
C ILE A 79 -5.76 2.39 -13.24
N TYR A 80 -6.19 3.33 -14.08
CA TYR A 80 -6.60 3.04 -15.47
C TYR A 80 -5.43 3.06 -16.43
N LYS A 81 -5.60 2.38 -17.58
CA LYS A 81 -4.62 2.26 -18.65
C LYS A 81 -3.28 1.70 -18.17
N THR A 82 -3.34 0.78 -17.22
CA THR A 82 -2.17 0.13 -16.63
C THR A 82 -1.71 -1.07 -17.46
N ASN A 83 -0.40 -1.31 -17.45
CA ASN A 83 0.21 -2.52 -18.02
C ASN A 83 0.69 -3.51 -16.93
N GLY A 84 0.33 -3.28 -15.68
CA GLY A 84 0.73 -4.09 -14.54
C GLY A 84 1.70 -3.37 -13.60
N PRO A 85 2.75 -4.03 -13.10
CA PRO A 85 3.71 -3.40 -12.20
C PRO A 85 4.33 -2.12 -12.77
N GLY A 86 4.54 -1.11 -11.93
CA GLY A 86 5.09 0.18 -12.35
C GLY A 86 4.74 1.33 -11.40
N LYS A 87 5.25 2.52 -11.73
CA LYS A 87 4.96 3.75 -10.99
C LYS A 87 3.85 4.54 -11.66
N TYR A 88 2.85 4.90 -10.88
CA TYR A 88 1.67 5.63 -11.33
C TYR A 88 1.51 6.89 -10.51
N ASN A 89 1.57 8.05 -11.17
CA ASN A 89 1.43 9.35 -10.53
C ASN A 89 0.10 9.98 -10.96
N PHE A 90 -0.75 10.28 -10.00
CA PHE A 90 -2.00 10.98 -10.21
C PHE A 90 -1.75 12.48 -10.06
N VAL A 91 -1.58 13.15 -11.17
CA VAL A 91 -1.30 14.57 -11.24
C VAL A 91 -2.43 15.32 -11.92
N LYS A 92 -2.54 16.62 -11.68
CA LYS A 92 -3.53 17.47 -12.34
C LYS A 92 -3.43 17.33 -13.87
N GLY A 93 -4.56 17.09 -14.51
CA GLY A 93 -4.60 16.85 -15.97
C GLY A 93 -4.21 15.43 -16.36
N ASN A 94 -4.14 14.50 -15.42
CA ASN A 94 -3.87 13.08 -15.71
C ASN A 94 -4.84 12.52 -16.77
N PRO A 95 -4.34 12.12 -17.97
CA PRO A 95 -5.17 11.67 -19.06
C PRO A 95 -5.76 10.27 -18.85
N THR A 96 -5.27 9.54 -17.83
CA THR A 96 -5.77 8.19 -17.53
C THR A 96 -7.01 8.20 -16.66
N LEU A 97 -7.33 9.34 -16.01
CA LEU A 97 -8.42 9.48 -15.04
C LEU A 97 -8.29 8.55 -13.83
N SER A 98 -7.08 8.08 -13.54
CA SER A 98 -6.81 7.27 -12.35
C SER A 98 -7.13 8.08 -11.10
N VAL A 99 -7.69 7.44 -10.09
CA VAL A 99 -8.23 8.10 -8.90
C VAL A 99 -7.93 7.30 -7.63
N ALA A 100 -7.65 8.01 -6.54
CA ALA A 100 -7.64 7.50 -5.18
C ALA A 100 -8.63 8.31 -4.34
N GLN A 101 -9.43 7.66 -3.51
CA GLN A 101 -10.50 8.29 -2.74
C GLN A 101 -10.58 7.72 -1.34
N MET A 102 -10.87 8.59 -0.38
CA MET A 102 -11.22 8.24 1.01
C MET A 102 -12.67 8.63 1.26
N GLY A 103 -13.51 7.65 1.50
CA GLY A 103 -14.91 7.84 1.85
C GLY A 103 -15.12 8.00 3.35
N ASN A 104 -16.06 8.84 3.74
CA ASN A 104 -16.52 9.07 5.11
C ASN A 104 -15.38 9.35 6.11
N TRP A 105 -14.41 10.18 5.72
CA TRP A 105 -13.34 10.57 6.63
C TRP A 105 -13.88 11.23 7.90
N SER A 106 -14.87 12.09 7.76
CA SER A 106 -15.68 12.67 8.83
C SER A 106 -17.07 13.00 8.29
N GLU A 107 -17.99 13.44 9.16
CA GLU A 107 -19.35 13.86 8.75
C GLU A 107 -19.32 15.01 7.73
N GLU A 108 -18.36 15.93 7.86
CA GLU A 108 -18.18 17.06 6.94
C GLU A 108 -17.41 16.66 5.67
N GLU A 109 -16.53 15.63 5.76
CA GLU A 109 -15.65 15.19 4.70
C GLU A 109 -16.06 13.78 4.24
N TYR A 110 -17.21 13.69 3.60
CA TYR A 110 -17.76 12.41 3.13
C TYR A 110 -16.99 11.78 1.97
N LEU A 111 -16.21 12.59 1.22
CA LEU A 111 -15.37 12.10 0.12
C LEU A 111 -14.16 13.02 -0.08
N CYS A 112 -12.97 12.49 0.15
CA CYS A 112 -11.72 13.17 -0.17
C CYS A 112 -11.02 12.39 -1.28
N GLY A 113 -10.54 13.05 -2.34
CA GLY A 113 -10.03 12.34 -3.49
C GLY A 113 -8.96 13.08 -4.28
N SER A 114 -8.18 12.33 -5.04
CA SER A 114 -7.16 12.86 -5.92
C SER A 114 -7.74 13.61 -7.14
N MET A 115 -9.02 13.46 -7.44
CA MET A 115 -9.66 14.21 -8.54
C MET A 115 -9.83 15.70 -8.22
N MET A 116 -9.90 16.06 -6.94
CA MET A 116 -10.06 17.44 -6.47
C MET A 116 -8.70 18.11 -6.22
N GLY A 117 -7.68 17.32 -5.87
CA GLY A 117 -6.30 17.74 -5.73
C GLY A 117 -5.39 16.55 -6.08
N PHE A 118 -4.54 16.74 -7.07
CA PHE A 118 -3.73 15.67 -7.65
C PHE A 118 -2.35 15.68 -7.04
N ASP A 119 -2.05 14.69 -6.24
CA ASP A 119 -0.68 14.46 -5.77
C ASP A 119 -0.58 13.10 -5.06
N VAL A 120 -0.93 12.02 -5.77
CA VAL A 120 -0.82 10.66 -5.22
C VAL A 120 0.04 9.81 -6.14
N SER A 121 1.01 9.12 -5.55
CA SER A 121 1.92 8.22 -6.24
C SER A 121 1.72 6.80 -5.73
N PHE A 122 1.64 5.85 -6.65
CA PHE A 122 1.62 4.42 -6.41
C PHE A 122 2.85 3.78 -7.04
N ASP A 123 3.52 2.89 -6.30
CA ASP A 123 4.53 1.96 -6.81
C ASP A 123 3.94 0.54 -6.70
N VAL A 124 3.45 0.03 -7.82
CA VAL A 124 2.88 -1.32 -7.91
C VAL A 124 4.01 -2.29 -8.20
N THR A 125 4.32 -3.15 -7.23
CA THR A 125 5.42 -4.12 -7.33
C THR A 125 4.98 -5.45 -7.91
N LYS A 126 3.70 -5.82 -7.69
CA LYS A 126 3.08 -7.01 -8.30
C LYS A 126 1.67 -6.70 -8.80
N ALA A 127 1.35 -7.22 -9.96
CA ALA A 127 0.00 -7.26 -10.51
C ALA A 127 -0.13 -8.52 -11.38
N SER A 128 -0.96 -9.46 -10.97
CA SER A 128 -1.25 -10.72 -11.66
C SER A 128 -2.75 -10.98 -11.64
N LYS A 129 -3.26 -11.68 -12.66
CA LYS A 129 -4.67 -12.06 -12.76
C LYS A 129 -4.92 -13.51 -12.33
N ASN A 130 -3.95 -14.40 -12.54
CA ASN A 130 -4.09 -15.82 -12.24
C ASN A 130 -2.78 -16.35 -11.62
N PRO A 131 -2.68 -16.50 -10.28
CA PRO A 131 -3.63 -16.02 -9.28
C PRO A 131 -3.78 -14.50 -9.30
N THR A 132 -4.87 -14.00 -8.74
CA THR A 132 -5.02 -12.55 -8.53
C THR A 132 -4.04 -12.12 -7.46
N ILE A 133 -3.08 -11.27 -7.81
CA ILE A 133 -2.13 -10.69 -6.86
C ILE A 133 -2.00 -9.19 -7.18
N VAL A 134 -2.12 -8.36 -6.15
CA VAL A 134 -1.79 -6.93 -6.25
C VAL A 134 -0.97 -6.54 -5.02
N GLU A 135 0.22 -5.99 -5.25
CA GLU A 135 1.10 -5.47 -4.21
C GLU A 135 1.55 -4.06 -4.58
N ALA A 136 1.39 -3.12 -3.67
CA ALA A 136 1.73 -1.72 -3.92
C ALA A 136 2.14 -0.99 -2.64
N THR A 137 2.96 0.05 -2.83
CA THR A 137 3.17 1.10 -1.83
C THR A 137 2.68 2.43 -2.40
N PHE A 138 2.26 3.35 -1.54
CA PHE A 138 1.73 4.63 -2.01
C PHE A 138 1.87 5.75 -0.97
N SER A 139 1.86 6.97 -1.49
CA SER A 139 1.84 8.19 -0.68
C SER A 139 1.28 9.36 -1.48
N GLY A 140 0.94 10.45 -0.81
CA GLY A 140 0.46 11.65 -1.48
C GLY A 140 -0.56 12.41 -0.66
N LYS A 141 -1.42 13.17 -1.36
CA LYS A 141 -2.46 13.97 -0.73
C LYS A 141 -3.81 13.77 -1.40
N LEU A 142 -4.85 13.68 -0.60
CA LEU A 142 -6.23 13.75 -1.05
C LEU A 142 -6.82 15.08 -0.61
N THR A 143 -7.59 15.72 -1.47
CA THR A 143 -8.29 16.98 -1.17
C THR A 143 -9.76 16.70 -0.92
N CYS A 144 -10.28 17.24 0.16
CA CYS A 144 -11.69 17.14 0.55
C CYS A 144 -12.51 18.29 -0.03
N PRO A 145 -13.85 18.21 -0.05
CA PRO A 145 -14.73 19.28 -0.55
C PRO A 145 -14.54 20.62 0.16
N SER A 146 -14.21 20.60 1.44
CA SER A 146 -13.89 21.81 2.23
C SER A 146 -12.58 22.49 1.83
N GLY A 147 -11.73 21.82 1.02
CA GLY A 147 -10.35 22.23 0.74
C GLY A 147 -9.33 21.69 1.73
N LYS A 148 -9.76 20.92 2.74
CA LYS A 148 -8.85 20.23 3.66
C LYS A 148 -8.05 19.17 2.91
N GLU A 149 -6.77 19.03 3.24
CA GLU A 149 -5.92 17.98 2.70
C GLU A 149 -5.74 16.83 3.70
N LEU A 150 -5.78 15.60 3.20
CA LEU A 150 -5.38 14.40 3.91
C LEU A 150 -4.02 13.96 3.38
N LEU A 151 -2.98 14.10 4.19
CA LEU A 151 -1.64 13.63 3.84
C LEU A 151 -1.54 12.12 4.10
N ILE A 152 -1.32 11.36 3.03
CA ILE A 152 -1.11 9.91 3.08
C ILE A 152 0.38 9.61 3.04
N THR A 153 0.86 8.85 4.01
CA THR A 153 2.24 8.35 4.08
C THR A 153 2.26 6.88 4.46
N GLU A 154 3.35 6.20 4.12
CA GLU A 154 3.58 4.79 4.47
C GLU A 154 2.44 3.86 4.00
N GLY A 155 1.77 4.21 2.91
CA GLY A 155 0.71 3.39 2.32
C GLY A 155 1.26 2.06 1.82
N LYS A 156 0.59 0.96 2.20
CA LYS A 156 0.95 -0.41 1.81
C LYS A 156 -0.31 -1.21 1.52
N PHE A 157 -0.25 -2.00 0.49
CA PHE A 157 -1.33 -2.89 0.08
C PHE A 157 -0.77 -4.24 -0.38
N TYR A 158 -1.42 -5.30 0.05
CA TYR A 158 -1.23 -6.65 -0.47
C TYR A 158 -2.58 -7.36 -0.55
N TYR A 159 -2.81 -7.99 -1.68
CA TYR A 159 -3.98 -8.84 -1.93
C TYR A 159 -3.57 -10.04 -2.77
N GLU A 160 -4.06 -11.23 -2.37
CA GLU A 160 -3.90 -12.49 -3.10
C GLU A 160 -5.18 -13.32 -2.97
N GLU A 161 -5.66 -13.85 -4.12
CA GLU A 161 -6.83 -14.74 -4.24
C GLU A 161 -6.57 -15.88 -5.23
#